data_69c25a4aec0ff79ccb27598a5eb3dc52
#
_entry.id   69c25a4aec0ff79ccb27598a5eb3dc52
#
_cell.length_a   1.000
_cell.length_b   1.000
_cell.length_c   1.000
_cell.angle_alpha   90.00
_cell.angle_beta   90.00
_cell.angle_gamma   90.00
#
_symmetry.space_group_name_H-M   'P 1'
#
loop_
_entity.id
_entity.type
_entity.pdbx_description
1 polymer ?
#
loop_
_entity_poly.entity_id
_entity_poly.type
_entity_poly.pdbx_seq_one_letter_code
_entity_poly.pdbx_strand_id
1 'polypeptide(L)'
;MQKSRRTWESVEEMRKAAEDGDPQAQCYLGVSFQTGQGGPQDYQEAVKWFRRAAEQNDSAAQCYLGVCYQTGQGVPQEYSQAAKWFREAAEQGDPAAQFNLGVLYETGQGVPQNYAAAVKWYLAAAEQGEPQAQFNLGVFYETGQVVPQNYAEAVKWYRRAAEKECAPAQCNLGLCYETGRGVFKDIHEAVKWFIRAARQGDRTAQHNLGVYYASLEAAERATAEDRTTGEAPDGAR
;
A
#
# COMPACT_ATOMS: atom_id res chain seq x y z
N MET A 1 4.71 -9.57 -23.32
CA MET A 1 6.16 -9.82 -23.45
C MET A 1 6.87 -8.95 -22.43
N GLN A 2 7.38 -9.54 -21.35
CA GLN A 2 8.22 -8.80 -20.41
C GLN A 2 9.51 -8.42 -21.14
N LYS A 3 9.72 -7.11 -21.38
CA LYS A 3 11.02 -6.63 -21.84
C LYS A 3 12.04 -7.00 -20.76
N SER A 4 13.06 -7.81 -21.10
CA SER A 4 14.13 -8.14 -20.17
C SER A 4 14.75 -6.85 -19.65
N ARG A 5 14.84 -6.69 -18.32
CA ARG A 5 15.55 -5.56 -17.72
C ARG A 5 17.00 -5.63 -18.19
N ARG A 6 17.45 -4.60 -18.94
CA ARG A 6 18.86 -4.42 -19.25
C ARG A 6 19.59 -4.16 -17.94
N THR A 7 20.73 -4.82 -17.76
CA THR A 7 21.67 -4.55 -16.67
C THR A 7 22.88 -3.85 -17.27
N TRP A 8 23.26 -2.71 -16.70
CA TRP A 8 24.50 -2.01 -17.05
C TRP A 8 25.59 -2.43 -16.07
N GLU A 9 26.81 -2.66 -16.59
CA GLU A 9 27.95 -3.09 -15.77
C GLU A 9 28.52 -1.96 -14.91
N SER A 10 28.25 -0.69 -15.29
CA SER A 10 28.66 0.51 -14.56
C SER A 10 27.67 1.66 -14.68
N VAL A 11 27.76 2.60 -13.74
CA VAL A 11 26.97 3.86 -13.77
C VAL A 11 27.35 4.70 -15.00
N GLU A 12 28.59 4.64 -15.45
CA GLU A 12 29.06 5.37 -16.64
C GLU A 12 28.44 4.80 -17.91
N GLU A 13 28.36 3.48 -18.03
CA GLU A 13 27.68 2.83 -19.16
C GLU A 13 26.19 3.16 -19.18
N MET A 14 25.52 3.13 -18.03
CA MET A 14 24.11 3.55 -17.92
C MET A 14 23.92 5.00 -18.33
N ARG A 15 24.79 5.91 -17.89
CA ARG A 15 24.73 7.34 -18.25
C ARG A 15 24.90 7.53 -19.75
N LYS A 16 25.88 6.85 -20.36
CA LYS A 16 26.09 6.90 -21.79
C LYS A 16 24.88 6.35 -22.56
N ALA A 17 24.31 5.23 -22.14
CA ALA A 17 23.10 4.69 -22.75
C ALA A 17 21.91 5.66 -22.65
N ALA A 18 21.76 6.38 -21.52
CA ALA A 18 20.72 7.40 -21.35
C ALA A 18 20.94 8.60 -22.29
N GLU A 19 22.19 9.04 -22.46
CA GLU A 19 22.58 10.10 -23.39
C GLU A 19 22.36 9.69 -24.85
N ASP A 20 22.63 8.41 -25.17
CA ASP A 20 22.40 7.79 -26.47
C ASP A 20 20.90 7.53 -26.76
N GLY A 21 20.02 7.81 -25.79
CA GLY A 21 18.56 7.79 -25.97
C GLY A 21 17.84 6.56 -25.45
N ASP A 22 18.51 5.61 -24.78
CA ASP A 22 17.84 4.41 -24.20
C ASP A 22 16.84 4.83 -23.09
N PRO A 23 15.52 4.58 -23.26
CA PRO A 23 14.51 5.05 -22.32
C PRO A 23 14.62 4.40 -20.93
N GLN A 24 15.05 3.13 -20.85
CA GLN A 24 15.25 2.47 -19.57
C GLN A 24 16.42 3.12 -18.81
N ALA A 25 17.54 3.38 -19.50
CA ALA A 25 18.69 4.07 -18.89
C ALA A 25 18.32 5.48 -18.44
N GLN A 26 17.54 6.22 -19.25
CA GLN A 26 17.02 7.54 -18.88
C GLN A 26 16.14 7.48 -17.62
N CYS A 27 15.23 6.51 -17.52
CA CYS A 27 14.39 6.30 -16.35
C CYS A 27 15.27 6.01 -15.09
N TYR A 28 16.25 5.12 -15.19
CA TYR A 28 17.16 4.82 -14.08
C TYR A 28 18.01 6.02 -13.68
N LEU A 29 18.47 6.82 -14.65
CA LEU A 29 19.22 8.04 -14.37
C LEU A 29 18.33 9.08 -13.65
N GLY A 30 17.07 9.19 -14.04
CA GLY A 30 16.06 9.98 -13.33
C GLY A 30 15.90 9.54 -11.87
N VAL A 31 15.78 8.23 -11.62
CA VAL A 31 15.71 7.67 -10.26
C VAL A 31 17.00 7.98 -9.47
N SER A 32 18.17 7.89 -10.10
CA SER A 32 19.45 8.21 -9.45
C SER A 32 19.50 9.65 -8.99
N PHE A 33 19.06 10.61 -9.81
CA PHE A 33 18.95 12.02 -9.41
C PHE A 33 17.87 12.25 -8.35
N GLN A 34 16.75 11.54 -8.43
CA GLN A 34 15.67 11.66 -7.45
C GLN A 34 16.09 11.16 -6.06
N THR A 35 16.88 10.10 -5.99
CA THR A 35 17.30 9.48 -4.72
C THR A 35 18.64 9.99 -4.20
N GLY A 36 19.42 10.67 -5.04
CA GLY A 36 20.81 11.04 -4.73
C GLY A 36 21.78 9.85 -4.80
N GLN A 37 21.39 8.75 -5.46
CA GLN A 37 22.23 7.56 -5.58
C GLN A 37 23.32 7.81 -6.64
N GLY A 38 24.54 7.97 -6.19
CA GLY A 38 25.70 8.26 -7.07
C GLY A 38 25.98 9.74 -7.30
N GLY A 39 25.34 10.65 -6.54
CA GLY A 39 25.57 12.09 -6.62
C GLY A 39 24.57 12.89 -5.76
N PRO A 40 24.62 14.22 -5.80
CA PRO A 40 23.63 15.06 -5.12
C PRO A 40 22.23 14.80 -5.66
N GLN A 41 21.24 14.79 -4.75
CA GLN A 41 19.82 14.71 -5.13
C GLN A 41 19.42 15.97 -5.92
N ASP A 42 18.81 15.77 -7.08
CA ASP A 42 18.32 16.85 -7.95
C ASP A 42 17.00 16.44 -8.61
N TYR A 43 15.89 16.93 -8.07
CA TYR A 43 14.56 16.63 -8.59
C TYR A 43 14.31 17.27 -9.98
N GLN A 44 14.96 18.39 -10.29
CA GLN A 44 14.78 19.05 -11.59
C GLN A 44 15.47 18.25 -12.70
N GLU A 45 16.69 17.76 -12.44
CA GLU A 45 17.36 16.86 -13.36
C GLU A 45 16.61 15.52 -13.47
N ALA A 46 16.11 14.96 -12.36
CA ALA A 46 15.30 13.75 -12.40
C ALA A 46 14.10 13.88 -13.35
N VAL A 47 13.36 15.00 -13.25
CA VAL A 47 12.20 15.26 -14.12
C VAL A 47 12.60 15.38 -15.60
N LYS A 48 13.74 15.97 -15.92
CA LYS A 48 14.21 16.06 -17.31
C LYS A 48 14.44 14.65 -17.90
N TRP A 49 15.07 13.77 -17.13
CA TRP A 49 15.32 12.40 -17.56
C TRP A 49 14.05 11.57 -17.63
N PHE A 50 13.17 11.65 -16.62
CA PHE A 50 11.85 10.99 -16.69
C PHE A 50 11.04 11.44 -17.88
N ARG A 51 11.04 12.74 -18.22
CA ARG A 51 10.31 13.26 -19.38
C ARG A 51 10.82 12.69 -20.69
N ARG A 52 12.15 12.63 -20.89
CA ARG A 52 12.75 12.03 -22.08
C ARG A 52 12.36 10.56 -22.27
N ALA A 53 12.37 9.78 -21.19
CA ALA A 53 11.96 8.39 -21.23
C ALA A 53 10.43 8.24 -21.43
N ALA A 54 9.63 9.06 -20.75
CA ALA A 54 8.17 9.05 -20.83
C ALA A 54 7.67 9.41 -22.24
N GLU A 55 8.31 10.35 -22.92
CA GLU A 55 8.03 10.72 -24.31
C GLU A 55 8.37 9.58 -25.29
N GLN A 56 9.25 8.66 -24.91
CA GLN A 56 9.53 7.43 -25.62
C GLN A 56 8.64 6.25 -25.19
N ASN A 57 7.55 6.54 -24.45
CA ASN A 57 6.57 5.57 -24.02
C ASN A 57 7.10 4.54 -22.99
N ASP A 58 8.08 4.91 -22.17
CA ASP A 58 8.49 4.11 -21.02
C ASP A 58 7.48 4.28 -19.88
N SER A 59 6.74 3.21 -19.55
CA SER A 59 5.65 3.28 -18.56
C SER A 59 6.14 3.58 -17.14
N ALA A 60 7.33 3.11 -16.77
CA ALA A 60 7.89 3.42 -15.46
C ALA A 60 8.24 4.91 -15.34
N ALA A 61 8.87 5.49 -16.38
CA ALA A 61 9.17 6.91 -16.40
C ALA A 61 7.91 7.78 -16.42
N GLN A 62 6.86 7.37 -17.15
CA GLN A 62 5.56 8.04 -17.10
C GLN A 62 4.98 8.01 -15.68
N CYS A 63 5.05 6.88 -14.99
CA CYS A 63 4.61 6.78 -13.59
C CYS A 63 5.43 7.71 -12.69
N TYR A 64 6.77 7.72 -12.77
CA TYR A 64 7.61 8.63 -11.98
C TYR A 64 7.33 10.10 -12.28
N LEU A 65 7.13 10.45 -13.54
CA LEU A 65 6.78 11.82 -13.93
C LEU A 65 5.41 12.22 -13.38
N GLY A 66 4.44 11.30 -13.37
CA GLY A 66 3.15 11.47 -12.70
C GLY A 66 3.31 11.77 -11.21
N VAL A 67 4.17 11.03 -10.50
CA VAL A 67 4.49 11.28 -9.09
C VAL A 67 5.15 12.65 -8.89
N CYS A 68 6.07 13.06 -9.76
CA CYS A 68 6.68 14.38 -9.69
C CYS A 68 5.64 15.50 -9.79
N TYR A 69 4.69 15.41 -10.71
CA TYR A 69 3.59 16.38 -10.83
C TYR A 69 2.60 16.29 -9.64
N GLN A 70 2.35 15.10 -9.09
CA GLN A 70 1.49 14.93 -7.94
C GLN A 70 2.08 15.55 -6.66
N THR A 71 3.39 15.46 -6.49
CA THR A 71 4.09 15.91 -5.28
C THR A 71 4.71 17.31 -5.38
N GLY A 72 4.86 17.83 -6.60
CA GLY A 72 5.56 19.09 -6.86
C GLY A 72 7.09 18.97 -6.78
N GLN A 73 7.63 17.74 -6.88
CA GLN A 73 9.07 17.52 -6.84
C GLN A 73 9.72 17.77 -8.19
N GLY A 74 10.55 18.82 -8.28
CA GLY A 74 11.25 19.23 -9.51
C GLY A 74 10.38 19.95 -10.55
N VAL A 75 9.07 19.98 -10.36
CA VAL A 75 8.07 20.72 -11.16
C VAL A 75 7.01 21.29 -10.23
N PRO A 76 6.27 22.34 -10.64
CA PRO A 76 5.08 22.77 -9.89
C PRO A 76 4.07 21.62 -9.76
N GLN A 77 3.43 21.53 -8.60
CA GLN A 77 2.39 20.52 -8.38
C GLN A 77 1.20 20.77 -9.31
N GLU A 78 0.83 19.73 -10.07
CA GLU A 78 -0.28 19.83 -11.02
C GLU A 78 -0.95 18.46 -11.18
N TYR A 79 -2.05 18.23 -10.47
CA TYR A 79 -2.75 16.94 -10.48
C TYR A 79 -3.32 16.54 -11.85
N SER A 80 -3.65 17.50 -12.70
CA SER A 80 -4.13 17.23 -14.06
C SER A 80 -3.03 16.61 -14.93
N GLN A 81 -1.79 17.10 -14.79
CA GLN A 81 -0.63 16.50 -15.45
C GLN A 81 -0.29 15.14 -14.85
N ALA A 82 -0.37 15.00 -13.52
CA ALA A 82 -0.18 13.72 -12.88
C ALA A 82 -1.17 12.67 -13.41
N ALA A 83 -2.45 13.03 -13.49
CA ALA A 83 -3.49 12.14 -14.02
C ALA A 83 -3.26 11.74 -15.48
N LYS A 84 -2.75 12.66 -16.31
CA LYS A 84 -2.40 12.37 -17.70
C LYS A 84 -1.30 11.30 -17.77
N TRP A 85 -0.18 11.52 -17.07
CA TRP A 85 0.95 10.62 -17.11
C TRP A 85 0.66 9.27 -16.44
N PHE A 86 -0.07 9.26 -15.33
CA PHE A 86 -0.53 7.99 -14.73
C PHE A 86 -1.46 7.21 -15.66
N ARG A 87 -2.33 7.89 -16.43
CA ARG A 87 -3.21 7.21 -17.37
C ARG A 87 -2.43 6.54 -18.50
N GLU A 88 -1.46 7.24 -19.08
CA GLU A 88 -0.60 6.68 -20.13
C GLU A 88 0.16 5.44 -19.64
N ALA A 89 0.72 5.47 -18.42
CA ALA A 89 1.39 4.32 -17.83
C ALA A 89 0.41 3.20 -17.43
N ALA A 90 -0.75 3.54 -16.87
CA ALA A 90 -1.77 2.59 -16.43
C ALA A 90 -2.39 1.80 -17.60
N GLU A 91 -2.59 2.44 -18.74
CA GLU A 91 -3.06 1.82 -19.98
C GLU A 91 -2.04 0.84 -20.55
N GLN A 92 -0.75 1.03 -20.27
CA GLN A 92 0.31 0.09 -20.58
C GLN A 92 0.43 -1.04 -19.55
N GLY A 93 -0.37 -1.01 -18.48
CA GLY A 93 -0.40 -2.03 -17.46
C GLY A 93 0.52 -1.80 -16.26
N ASP A 94 1.12 -0.62 -16.09
CA ASP A 94 1.94 -0.33 -14.92
C ASP A 94 1.09 -0.34 -13.64
N PRO A 95 1.34 -1.25 -12.67
CA PRO A 95 0.47 -1.39 -11.51
C PRO A 95 0.53 -0.21 -10.54
N ALA A 96 1.68 0.45 -10.42
CA ALA A 96 1.82 1.63 -9.57
C ALA A 96 1.05 2.82 -10.17
N ALA A 97 1.11 3.00 -11.47
CA ALA A 97 0.33 4.03 -12.17
C ALA A 97 -1.18 3.75 -12.10
N GLN A 98 -1.61 2.48 -12.24
CA GLN A 98 -3.00 2.08 -12.07
C GLN A 98 -3.50 2.42 -10.65
N PHE A 99 -2.73 2.10 -9.63
CA PHE A 99 -3.06 2.47 -8.26
C PHE A 99 -3.18 3.99 -8.09
N ASN A 100 -2.16 4.75 -8.50
CA ASN A 100 -2.17 6.21 -8.37
C ASN A 100 -3.32 6.87 -9.13
N LEU A 101 -3.63 6.39 -10.33
CA LEU A 101 -4.79 6.88 -11.09
C LEU A 101 -6.11 6.57 -10.37
N GLY A 102 -6.22 5.39 -9.74
CA GLY A 102 -7.32 5.03 -8.86
C GLY A 102 -7.49 6.03 -7.72
N VAL A 103 -6.41 6.41 -7.05
CA VAL A 103 -6.40 7.43 -5.98
C VAL A 103 -6.88 8.79 -6.49
N LEU A 104 -6.43 9.22 -7.66
CA LEU A 104 -6.88 10.49 -8.25
C LEU A 104 -8.37 10.48 -8.56
N TYR A 105 -8.92 9.38 -9.08
CA TYR A 105 -10.37 9.24 -9.28
C TYR A 105 -11.16 9.17 -7.98
N GLU A 106 -10.63 8.53 -6.95
CA GLU A 106 -11.25 8.46 -5.63
C GLU A 106 -11.33 9.83 -4.97
N THR A 107 -10.26 10.62 -5.06
CA THR A 107 -10.15 11.93 -4.39
C THR A 107 -10.69 13.09 -5.23
N GLY A 108 -10.85 12.92 -6.55
CA GLY A 108 -11.22 14.00 -7.47
C GLY A 108 -10.08 14.98 -7.75
N GLN A 109 -8.83 14.58 -7.49
CA GLN A 109 -7.66 15.44 -7.73
C GLN A 109 -7.23 15.36 -9.20
N GLY A 110 -7.29 16.49 -9.89
CA GLY A 110 -6.90 16.60 -11.32
C GLY A 110 -7.85 15.91 -12.31
N VAL A 111 -8.83 15.17 -11.83
CA VAL A 111 -9.91 14.53 -12.56
C VAL A 111 -11.23 14.66 -11.80
N PRO A 112 -12.39 14.64 -12.46
CA PRO A 112 -13.67 14.53 -11.74
C PRO A 112 -13.71 13.28 -10.86
N GLN A 113 -14.15 13.41 -9.60
CA GLN A 113 -14.28 12.29 -8.67
C GLN A 113 -15.18 11.19 -9.27
N ASN A 114 -14.70 9.96 -9.27
CA ASN A 114 -15.43 8.83 -9.79
C ASN A 114 -14.97 7.52 -9.11
N TYR A 115 -15.71 7.11 -8.10
CA TYR A 115 -15.40 5.89 -7.33
C TYR A 115 -15.47 4.61 -8.18
N ALA A 116 -16.35 4.54 -9.19
CA ALA A 116 -16.43 3.38 -10.08
C ALA A 116 -15.17 3.26 -10.93
N ALA A 117 -14.64 4.38 -11.43
CA ALA A 117 -13.36 4.41 -12.12
C ALA A 117 -12.20 4.07 -11.18
N ALA A 118 -12.23 4.55 -9.92
CA ALA A 118 -11.23 4.20 -8.92
C ALA A 118 -11.19 2.69 -8.66
N VAL A 119 -12.34 2.06 -8.42
CA VAL A 119 -12.43 0.60 -8.22
C VAL A 119 -11.91 -0.18 -9.42
N LYS A 120 -12.22 0.26 -10.65
CA LYS A 120 -11.71 -0.38 -11.87
C LYS A 120 -10.18 -0.38 -11.91
N TRP A 121 -9.55 0.75 -11.61
CA TRP A 121 -8.10 0.89 -11.64
C TRP A 121 -7.43 0.17 -10.45
N TYR A 122 -8.03 0.22 -9.27
CA TYR A 122 -7.55 -0.57 -8.13
C TYR A 122 -7.62 -2.07 -8.42
N LEU A 123 -8.69 -2.55 -9.06
CA LEU A 123 -8.80 -3.97 -9.43
C LEU A 123 -7.66 -4.38 -10.37
N ALA A 124 -7.39 -3.57 -11.41
CA ALA A 124 -6.31 -3.84 -12.34
C ALA A 124 -4.93 -3.89 -11.66
N ALA A 125 -4.65 -2.97 -10.72
CA ALA A 125 -3.43 -2.96 -9.93
C ALA A 125 -3.35 -4.13 -8.94
N ALA A 126 -4.46 -4.43 -8.25
CA ALA A 126 -4.54 -5.47 -7.23
C ALA A 126 -4.37 -6.89 -7.81
N GLU A 127 -4.88 -7.13 -9.02
CA GLU A 127 -4.68 -8.39 -9.75
C GLU A 127 -3.21 -8.62 -10.11
N GLN A 128 -2.45 -7.55 -10.35
CA GLN A 128 -1.00 -7.57 -10.54
C GLN A 128 -0.24 -7.64 -9.22
N GLY A 129 -0.96 -7.56 -8.10
CA GLY A 129 -0.40 -7.75 -6.78
C GLY A 129 0.03 -6.46 -6.08
N GLU A 130 -0.44 -5.29 -6.50
CA GLU A 130 -0.17 -4.04 -5.79
C GLU A 130 -0.86 -4.04 -4.42
N PRO A 131 -0.10 -4.02 -3.29
CA PRO A 131 -0.69 -4.26 -1.97
C PRO A 131 -1.61 -3.11 -1.51
N GLN A 132 -1.31 -1.87 -1.88
CA GLN A 132 -2.17 -0.74 -1.51
C GLN A 132 -3.50 -0.78 -2.26
N ALA A 133 -3.49 -1.20 -3.52
CA ALA A 133 -4.71 -1.40 -4.30
C ALA A 133 -5.56 -2.55 -3.74
N GLN A 134 -4.91 -3.66 -3.32
CA GLN A 134 -5.58 -4.76 -2.65
C GLN A 134 -6.24 -4.31 -1.34
N PHE A 135 -5.54 -3.52 -0.53
CA PHE A 135 -6.10 -2.94 0.68
C PHE A 135 -7.32 -2.06 0.39
N ASN A 136 -7.22 -1.12 -0.56
CA ASN A 136 -8.32 -0.23 -0.91
C ASN A 136 -9.56 -0.99 -1.43
N LEU A 137 -9.37 -2.04 -2.23
CA LEU A 137 -10.48 -2.92 -2.62
C LEU A 137 -11.14 -3.60 -1.41
N GLY A 138 -10.33 -4.06 -0.46
CA GLY A 138 -10.85 -4.60 0.79
C GLY A 138 -11.77 -3.60 1.50
N VAL A 139 -11.37 -2.33 1.57
CA VAL A 139 -12.18 -1.24 2.16
C VAL A 139 -13.47 -1.02 1.37
N PHE A 140 -13.43 -1.01 0.04
CA PHE A 140 -14.65 -0.86 -0.78
C PHE A 140 -15.64 -2.00 -0.58
N TYR A 141 -15.17 -3.24 -0.49
CA TYR A 141 -16.04 -4.38 -0.19
C TYR A 141 -16.54 -4.40 1.26
N GLU A 142 -15.75 -3.91 2.22
CA GLU A 142 -16.15 -3.80 3.61
C GLU A 142 -17.24 -2.73 3.82
N THR A 143 -17.08 -1.57 3.18
CA THR A 143 -18.01 -0.44 3.35
C THR A 143 -19.27 -0.54 2.48
N GLY A 144 -19.20 -1.26 1.37
CA GLY A 144 -20.27 -1.32 0.39
C GLY A 144 -20.42 -0.02 -0.42
N GLN A 145 -19.41 0.83 -0.41
CA GLN A 145 -19.39 2.04 -1.20
C GLN A 145 -19.08 1.71 -2.66
N VAL A 146 -19.95 1.86 -3.59
CA VAL A 146 -19.78 1.57 -5.03
C VAL A 146 -19.98 0.10 -5.42
N VAL A 147 -19.47 -0.85 -4.63
CA VAL A 147 -19.69 -2.29 -4.81
C VAL A 147 -20.61 -2.81 -3.70
N PRO A 148 -21.41 -3.86 -3.93
CA PRO A 148 -22.19 -4.44 -2.84
C PRO A 148 -21.30 -4.87 -1.68
N GLN A 149 -21.70 -4.53 -0.44
CA GLN A 149 -20.95 -4.92 0.75
C GLN A 149 -20.76 -6.43 0.82
N ASN A 150 -19.51 -6.85 1.00
CA ASN A 150 -19.17 -8.25 1.09
C ASN A 150 -17.90 -8.44 1.96
N TYR A 151 -18.11 -8.74 3.24
CA TYR A 151 -17.01 -8.95 4.18
C TYR A 151 -16.09 -10.12 3.80
N ALA A 152 -16.62 -11.18 3.17
CA ALA A 152 -15.79 -12.31 2.75
C ALA A 152 -14.83 -11.91 1.60
N GLU A 153 -15.29 -11.10 0.65
CA GLU A 153 -14.42 -10.53 -0.38
C GLU A 153 -13.42 -9.53 0.21
N ALA A 154 -13.85 -8.67 1.15
CA ALA A 154 -12.96 -7.75 1.85
C ALA A 154 -11.80 -8.51 2.51
N VAL A 155 -12.08 -9.59 3.23
CA VAL A 155 -11.08 -10.45 3.88
C VAL A 155 -10.11 -11.06 2.88
N LYS A 156 -10.58 -11.50 1.70
CA LYS A 156 -9.69 -12.04 0.67
C LYS A 156 -8.67 -11.00 0.19
N TRP A 157 -9.13 -9.77 -0.03
CA TRP A 157 -8.26 -8.69 -0.47
C TRP A 157 -7.31 -8.23 0.66
N TYR A 158 -7.82 -8.06 1.88
CA TYR A 158 -6.97 -7.75 3.04
C TYR A 158 -5.89 -8.80 3.26
N ARG A 159 -6.21 -10.09 3.13
CA ARG A 159 -5.24 -11.17 3.29
C ARG A 159 -4.11 -11.08 2.26
N ARG A 160 -4.44 -10.87 0.97
CA ARG A 160 -3.45 -10.70 -0.09
C ARG A 160 -2.51 -9.52 0.18
N ALA A 161 -3.04 -8.39 0.62
CA ALA A 161 -2.25 -7.23 0.99
C ALA A 161 -1.42 -7.47 2.26
N ALA A 162 -2.01 -8.11 3.29
CA ALA A 162 -1.37 -8.41 4.56
C ALA A 162 -0.17 -9.37 4.40
N GLU A 163 -0.27 -10.35 3.51
CA GLU A 163 0.82 -11.27 3.15
C GLU A 163 1.99 -10.55 2.48
N LYS A 164 1.74 -9.38 1.88
CA LYS A 164 2.74 -8.47 1.30
C LYS A 164 3.18 -7.35 2.26
N GLU A 165 3.04 -7.58 3.54
CA GLU A 165 3.45 -6.68 4.61
C GLU A 165 2.76 -5.29 4.58
N CYS A 166 1.55 -5.18 4.03
CA CYS A 166 0.73 -3.97 4.13
C CYS A 166 0.16 -3.85 5.55
N ALA A 167 0.73 -2.98 6.39
CA ALA A 167 0.35 -2.85 7.79
C ALA A 167 -1.13 -2.49 8.00
N PRO A 168 -1.76 -1.54 7.25
CA PRO A 168 -3.19 -1.29 7.37
C PRO A 168 -4.04 -2.53 7.06
N ALA A 169 -3.65 -3.33 6.06
CA ALA A 169 -4.37 -4.55 5.72
C ALA A 169 -4.22 -5.63 6.80
N GLN A 170 -3.04 -5.75 7.42
CA GLN A 170 -2.81 -6.65 8.56
C GLN A 170 -3.70 -6.24 9.74
N CYS A 171 -3.80 -4.95 10.04
CA CYS A 171 -4.68 -4.44 11.10
C CYS A 171 -6.16 -4.76 10.81
N ASN A 172 -6.66 -4.45 9.61
CA ASN A 172 -8.04 -4.71 9.24
C ASN A 172 -8.37 -6.21 9.20
N LEU A 173 -7.44 -7.05 8.75
CA LEU A 173 -7.59 -8.49 8.81
C LEU A 173 -7.68 -9.00 10.25
N GLY A 174 -6.88 -8.44 11.16
CA GLY A 174 -6.98 -8.68 12.60
C GLY A 174 -8.37 -8.33 13.14
N LEU A 175 -8.91 -7.16 12.79
CA LEU A 175 -10.27 -6.76 13.17
C LEU A 175 -11.35 -7.70 12.60
N CYS A 176 -11.18 -8.19 11.39
CA CYS A 176 -12.09 -9.18 10.82
C CYS A 176 -12.11 -10.48 11.63
N TYR A 177 -10.95 -10.98 12.05
CA TYR A 177 -10.88 -12.16 12.92
C TYR A 177 -11.40 -11.90 14.33
N GLU A 178 -11.14 -10.73 14.91
CA GLU A 178 -11.65 -10.35 16.23
C GLU A 178 -13.17 -10.30 16.27
N THR A 179 -13.78 -9.75 15.22
CA THR A 179 -15.24 -9.52 15.15
C THR A 179 -16.00 -10.67 14.50
N GLY A 180 -15.33 -11.55 13.75
CA GLY A 180 -15.96 -12.59 12.94
C GLY A 180 -16.59 -12.08 11.64
N ARG A 181 -16.17 -10.91 11.14
CA ARG A 181 -16.69 -10.34 9.90
C ARG A 181 -16.01 -10.97 8.68
N GLY A 182 -16.76 -11.72 7.90
CA GLY A 182 -16.27 -12.40 6.69
C GLY A 182 -15.37 -13.61 6.92
N VAL A 183 -15.04 -13.92 8.18
CA VAL A 183 -14.30 -15.10 8.64
C VAL A 183 -14.89 -15.60 9.95
N PHE A 184 -14.56 -16.83 10.34
CA PHE A 184 -14.86 -17.29 11.70
C PHE A 184 -14.05 -16.47 12.71
N LYS A 185 -14.71 -16.08 13.81
CA LYS A 185 -14.07 -15.34 14.91
C LYS A 185 -12.92 -16.17 15.49
N ASP A 186 -11.72 -15.58 15.52
CA ASP A 186 -10.51 -16.18 16.09
C ASP A 186 -9.61 -15.08 16.66
N ILE A 187 -9.65 -14.96 17.99
CA ILE A 187 -8.87 -13.93 18.70
C ILE A 187 -7.36 -14.21 18.60
N HIS A 188 -6.94 -15.48 18.55
CA HIS A 188 -5.51 -15.81 18.44
C HIS A 188 -4.97 -15.41 17.06
N GLU A 189 -5.75 -15.62 15.98
CA GLU A 189 -5.40 -15.14 14.66
C GLU A 189 -5.42 -13.60 14.60
N ALA A 190 -6.41 -12.95 15.20
CA ALA A 190 -6.47 -11.48 15.28
C ALA A 190 -5.19 -10.91 15.90
N VAL A 191 -4.76 -11.45 17.05
CA VAL A 191 -3.56 -11.00 17.76
C VAL A 191 -2.29 -11.19 16.91
N LYS A 192 -2.16 -12.30 16.19
CA LYS A 192 -1.01 -12.50 15.27
C LYS A 192 -0.93 -11.40 14.22
N TRP A 193 -2.05 -11.04 13.61
CA TRP A 193 -2.09 -10.00 12.61
C TRP A 193 -1.85 -8.60 13.21
N PHE A 194 -2.41 -8.30 14.38
CA PHE A 194 -2.12 -7.06 15.09
C PHE A 194 -0.64 -6.93 15.47
N ILE A 195 0.01 -8.01 15.90
CA ILE A 195 1.46 -8.00 16.18
C ILE A 195 2.27 -7.65 14.94
N ARG A 196 1.92 -8.21 13.77
CA ARG A 196 2.63 -7.89 12.51
C ARG A 196 2.45 -6.42 12.13
N ALA A 197 1.24 -5.88 12.19
CA ALA A 197 0.96 -4.48 11.90
C ALA A 197 1.64 -3.54 12.91
N ALA A 198 1.56 -3.86 14.21
CA ALA A 198 2.16 -3.06 15.27
C ALA A 198 3.69 -2.95 15.16
N ARG A 199 4.36 -4.01 14.73
CA ARG A 199 5.82 -4.01 14.47
C ARG A 199 6.22 -3.05 13.35
N GLN A 200 5.30 -2.75 12.42
CA GLN A 200 5.48 -1.76 11.37
C GLN A 200 5.04 -0.36 11.80
N GLY A 201 4.63 -0.18 13.06
CA GLY A 201 4.24 1.11 13.62
C GLY A 201 2.75 1.45 13.45
N ASP A 202 1.89 0.51 13.06
CA ASP A 202 0.44 0.74 13.00
C ASP A 202 -0.12 1.02 14.39
N ARG A 203 -0.60 2.26 14.60
CA ARG A 203 -1.10 2.72 15.90
C ARG A 203 -2.40 2.04 16.33
N THR A 204 -3.26 1.72 15.39
CA THR A 204 -4.52 1.03 15.66
C THR A 204 -4.26 -0.37 16.14
N ALA A 205 -3.35 -1.09 15.48
CA ALA A 205 -2.95 -2.42 15.91
C ALA A 205 -2.25 -2.40 17.30
N GLN A 206 -1.39 -1.40 17.56
CA GLN A 206 -0.77 -1.22 18.88
C GLN A 206 -1.82 -1.00 19.98
N HIS A 207 -2.83 -0.17 19.71
CA HIS A 207 -3.95 0.07 20.63
C HIS A 207 -4.74 -1.22 20.89
N ASN A 208 -5.13 -1.95 19.84
CA ASN A 208 -5.92 -3.17 19.95
C ASN A 208 -5.17 -4.26 20.75
N LEU A 209 -3.86 -4.38 20.55
CA LEU A 209 -3.02 -5.26 21.37
C LEU A 209 -3.00 -4.82 22.84
N GLY A 210 -2.89 -3.53 23.12
CA GLY A 210 -2.95 -3.01 24.49
C GLY A 210 -4.26 -3.37 25.18
N VAL A 211 -5.39 -3.21 24.51
CA VAL A 211 -6.72 -3.60 25.01
C VAL A 211 -6.79 -5.11 25.27
N TYR A 212 -6.29 -5.91 24.34
CA TYR A 212 -6.27 -7.38 24.47
C TYR A 212 -5.46 -7.82 25.70
N TYR A 213 -4.24 -7.34 25.88
CA TYR A 213 -3.40 -7.72 27.01
C TYR A 213 -3.96 -7.23 28.34
N ALA A 214 -4.51 -6.00 28.40
CA ALA A 214 -5.18 -5.52 29.60
C ALA A 214 -6.39 -6.39 29.99
N SER A 215 -7.14 -6.90 29.01
CA SER A 215 -8.26 -7.82 29.27
C SER A 215 -7.81 -9.17 29.81
N LEU A 216 -6.66 -9.68 29.34
CA LEU A 216 -6.07 -10.93 29.88
C LEU A 216 -5.61 -10.74 31.32
N GLU A 217 -4.89 -9.67 31.61
CA GLU A 217 -4.44 -9.39 33.00
C GLU A 217 -5.63 -9.22 33.96
N ALA A 218 -6.71 -8.58 33.52
CA ALA A 218 -7.94 -8.44 34.31
C ALA A 218 -8.60 -9.81 34.58
N ALA A 219 -8.65 -10.69 33.58
CA ALA A 219 -9.20 -12.03 33.73
C ALA A 219 -8.34 -12.90 34.68
N GLU A 220 -7.01 -12.80 34.60
CA GLU A 220 -6.09 -13.52 35.49
C GLU A 220 -6.23 -13.05 36.93
N ARG A 221 -6.37 -11.75 37.20
CA ARG A 221 -6.61 -11.18 38.53
C ARG A 221 -7.94 -11.67 39.12
N ALA A 222 -9.03 -11.65 38.33
CA ALA A 222 -10.32 -12.13 38.77
C ALA A 222 -10.29 -13.62 39.14
N THR A 223 -9.58 -14.44 38.35
CA THR A 223 -9.44 -15.89 38.69
C THR A 223 -8.55 -16.13 39.90
N ALA A 224 -7.57 -15.26 40.17
CA ALA A 224 -6.74 -15.34 41.38
C ALA A 224 -7.53 -14.96 42.64
N GLU A 225 -8.35 -13.93 42.58
CA GLU A 225 -9.22 -13.48 43.66
C GLU A 225 -10.27 -14.56 44.03
N ASP A 226 -10.87 -15.21 43.03
CA ASP A 226 -11.86 -16.28 43.23
C ASP A 226 -11.24 -17.51 43.94
N ARG A 227 -9.99 -17.84 43.63
CA ARG A 227 -9.24 -18.93 44.29
C ARG A 227 -8.93 -18.61 45.76
N THR A 228 -8.66 -17.34 46.09
CA THR A 228 -8.34 -16.93 47.46
C THR A 228 -9.59 -16.82 48.34
N THR A 229 -10.75 -16.52 47.77
CA THR A 229 -12.02 -16.41 48.49
C THR A 229 -12.74 -17.75 48.63
N GLY A 230 -12.41 -18.77 47.81
CA GLY A 230 -12.98 -20.10 47.82
C GLY A 230 -12.36 -21.06 48.86
N GLU A 231 -11.23 -20.72 49.52
CA GLU A 231 -10.66 -21.46 50.65
C GLU A 231 -11.27 -20.96 51.95
N ALA A 232 -12.52 -21.34 52.24
CA ALA A 232 -13.06 -21.27 53.58
C ALA A 232 -12.41 -22.40 54.43
N PRO A 233 -11.89 -22.09 55.62
CA PRO A 233 -11.34 -23.14 56.47
C PRO A 233 -12.49 -23.96 57.08
N ASP A 234 -12.77 -25.09 56.48
CA ASP A 234 -13.58 -26.12 57.15
C ASP A 234 -12.63 -26.92 58.04
N GLY A 235 -12.59 -26.59 59.33
CA GLY A 235 -11.70 -27.25 60.23
C GLY A 235 -11.78 -26.77 61.66
N ALA A 236 -12.96 -26.80 62.24
CA ALA A 236 -13.10 -26.79 63.74
C ALA A 236 -14.22 -27.72 64.17
N ARG A 237 -13.84 -28.96 64.37
CA ARG A 237 -14.44 -29.81 65.47
C ARG A 237 -13.52 -30.99 65.79
#